data_c9a32b6b033a622a441cadea62710e09
#
_entry.id   c9a32b6b033a622a441cadea62710e09
#
_cell.length_a   1.000
_cell.length_b   1.000
_cell.length_c   1.000
_cell.angle_alpha   90.00
_cell.angle_beta   90.00
_cell.angle_gamma   90.00
#
_symmetry.space_group_name_H-M   'P 1'
#
loop_
_entity.id
_entity.type
_entity.pdbx_description
1 polymer ?
#
loop_
_entity_poly.entity_id
_entity_poly.type
_entity_poly.pdbx_seq_one_letter_code
_entity_poly.pdbx_strand_id
1 'polypeptide(L)'
;MKTQKFKKLFKASSLALLISASAFSYAAPNDQIVAIVGATAILKSDLDQGVAEATHKLQSQKKEIPPQNILQAQVLNQLITHDAQLELVKKYGLKSDEKSLNEAVLKIAQQSGSNSLEAFQQKLDSVSPGTYELLRNRVSEDLLIQKLSQQQVMSRIKITDLDIENFLKSPEGQAAVGSQAHVLHMRIAADAPVADLENIAKSVRTDLKNSNDVNAIAKKFTTAQIKVDGADMGFRPLSDIPAELAARVSTLQAGQTTDLIQAKDGIHILKLIEKKSNDQKALVPQYSTRHILIKTSEVVSPENAKQMIDSIYNRLKAGEDFATLASTYSNDPGSARDGGSLGWVSPGMMVPEFDKTMQSATVGEVSKPFETQFGWHILQVSETRQQDMTSEYQKRMARQILGERQFESEFDSWIRELRANTYIEIKDPSLDPKKNGS
;
A
#
# COMPACT_ATOMS: atom_id res chain seq x y z
N MET A 1 10.36 14.86 26.17
CA MET A 1 10.76 13.81 25.19
C MET A 1 9.88 12.55 25.20
N LYS A 2 8.92 12.36 26.11
CA LYS A 2 8.02 11.17 26.15
C LYS A 2 6.77 11.28 25.25
N THR A 3 6.39 12.44 24.79
CA THR A 3 5.16 12.70 24.03
C THR A 3 5.22 12.35 22.54
N GLN A 4 6.40 12.22 21.93
CA GLN A 4 6.53 11.91 20.50
C GLN A 4 6.32 10.43 20.17
N LYS A 5 6.57 9.50 21.09
CA LYS A 5 6.37 8.06 20.85
C LYS A 5 4.89 7.64 20.77
N PHE A 6 4.00 8.38 21.43
CA PHE A 6 2.57 8.10 21.43
C PHE A 6 1.84 8.53 20.14
N LYS A 7 2.31 9.59 19.46
CA LYS A 7 1.70 10.04 18.19
C LYS A 7 1.77 8.99 17.07
N LYS A 8 2.79 8.11 17.07
CA LYS A 8 2.92 7.03 16.06
C LYS A 8 1.95 5.87 16.27
N LEU A 9 1.35 5.71 17.44
CA LEU A 9 0.45 4.60 17.75
C LEU A 9 -0.92 4.69 17.04
N PHE A 10 -1.36 5.90 16.71
CA PHE A 10 -2.67 6.14 16.11
C PHE A 10 -2.63 6.44 14.60
N LYS A 11 -1.43 6.56 13.98
CA LYS A 11 -1.29 6.85 12.54
C LYS A 11 -1.57 5.64 11.64
N ALA A 12 -1.58 4.42 12.16
CA ALA A 12 -1.96 3.24 11.39
C ALA A 12 -3.43 2.92 11.68
N SER A 13 -4.33 3.53 10.92
CA SER A 13 -5.73 3.11 10.80
C SER A 13 -5.77 1.75 10.09
N SER A 14 -5.20 0.72 10.72
CA SER A 14 -5.52 -0.65 10.37
C SER A 14 -6.87 -0.94 10.97
N LEU A 15 -7.89 -1.04 10.13
CA LEU A 15 -9.25 -1.48 10.41
C LEU A 15 -9.24 -2.91 10.98
N ALA A 16 -8.74 -3.07 12.21
CA ALA A 16 -8.89 -4.27 12.99
C ALA A 16 -10.11 -4.08 13.91
N LEU A 17 -11.30 -4.25 13.33
CA LEU A 17 -12.52 -4.40 14.09
C LEU A 17 -12.44 -5.74 14.84
N LEU A 18 -12.04 -5.67 16.09
CA LEU A 18 -12.39 -6.72 17.03
C LEU A 18 -13.86 -6.51 17.41
N ILE A 19 -14.71 -7.40 16.90
CA ILE A 19 -16.11 -7.50 17.33
C ILE A 19 -16.07 -8.04 18.76
N SER A 20 -15.83 -7.15 19.72
CA SER A 20 -16.24 -7.43 21.08
C SER A 20 -17.76 -7.28 21.09
N ALA A 21 -18.47 -8.32 21.51
CA ALA A 21 -19.89 -8.29 21.80
C ALA A 21 -20.12 -7.39 23.04
N SER A 22 -19.92 -6.09 22.87
CA SER A 22 -20.34 -5.10 23.83
C SER A 22 -21.83 -4.88 23.59
N ALA A 23 -22.63 -5.21 24.58
CA ALA A 23 -24.03 -4.86 24.58
C ALA A 23 -24.15 -3.37 24.23
N PHE A 24 -24.83 -3.09 23.10
CA PHE A 24 -25.13 -1.73 22.70
C PHE A 24 -25.95 -1.11 23.81
N SER A 25 -25.34 -0.18 24.55
CA SER A 25 -26.07 0.67 25.47
C SER A 25 -26.97 1.55 24.61
N TYR A 26 -28.26 1.27 24.58
CA TYR A 26 -29.23 2.31 24.23
C TYR A 26 -28.86 3.55 25.03
N ALA A 27 -28.80 4.72 24.39
CA ALA A 27 -28.57 5.98 25.07
C ALA A 27 -29.49 6.01 26.29
N ALA A 28 -28.91 6.03 27.48
CA ALA A 28 -29.68 6.15 28.69
C ALA A 28 -30.45 7.49 28.60
N PRO A 29 -31.68 7.60 29.15
CA PRO A 29 -32.48 8.82 29.05
C PRO A 29 -31.79 10.10 29.55
N ASN A 30 -30.57 10.02 30.08
CA ASN A 30 -29.75 11.11 30.62
C ASN A 30 -28.25 10.97 30.16
N ASP A 31 -27.98 10.59 28.90
CA ASP A 31 -26.61 10.53 28.43
C ASP A 31 -26.00 11.94 28.34
N GLN A 32 -24.83 12.13 28.91
CA GLN A 32 -24.21 13.44 29.02
C GLN A 32 -23.44 13.79 27.72
N ILE A 33 -23.64 15.01 27.24
CA ILE A 33 -22.84 15.55 26.13
C ILE A 33 -21.45 15.90 26.68
N VAL A 34 -20.39 15.28 26.12
CA VAL A 34 -18.99 15.55 26.48
C VAL A 34 -18.34 16.53 25.54
N ALA A 35 -18.78 16.59 24.27
CA ALA A 35 -18.33 17.60 23.32
C ALA A 35 -19.40 17.87 22.24
N ILE A 36 -19.29 19.02 21.57
CA ILE A 36 -20.07 19.40 20.39
C ILE A 36 -19.10 19.68 19.26
N VAL A 37 -19.36 19.12 18.08
CA VAL A 37 -18.55 19.29 16.86
C VAL A 37 -19.50 19.67 15.72
N GLY A 38 -19.42 20.92 15.25
CA GLY A 38 -20.40 21.44 14.27
C GLY A 38 -21.83 21.30 14.81
N ALA A 39 -22.64 20.49 14.14
CA ALA A 39 -24.01 20.17 14.54
C ALA A 39 -24.14 18.82 15.29
N THR A 40 -23.06 18.10 15.51
CA THR A 40 -23.05 16.75 16.11
C THR A 40 -22.63 16.82 17.58
N ALA A 41 -23.34 16.11 18.46
CA ALA A 41 -22.98 15.94 19.85
C ALA A 41 -22.26 14.61 20.06
N ILE A 42 -21.13 14.62 20.74
CA ILE A 42 -20.43 13.43 21.24
C ILE A 42 -20.92 13.17 22.65
N LEU A 43 -21.48 11.97 22.86
CA LEU A 43 -22.04 11.56 24.14
C LEU A 43 -20.99 10.87 25.03
N LYS A 44 -21.28 10.79 26.31
CA LYS A 44 -20.44 10.07 27.28
C LYS A 44 -20.36 8.59 26.95
N SER A 45 -21.45 8.00 26.48
CA SER A 45 -21.50 6.61 26.02
C SER A 45 -20.55 6.37 24.82
N ASP A 46 -20.47 7.31 23.85
CA ASP A 46 -19.55 7.19 22.70
C ASP A 46 -18.10 7.22 23.17
N LEU A 47 -17.79 8.12 24.10
CA LEU A 47 -16.46 8.21 24.69
C LEU A 47 -16.09 6.92 25.45
N ASP A 48 -16.99 6.40 26.29
CA ASP A 48 -16.74 5.21 27.07
C ASP A 48 -16.56 3.96 26.19
N GLN A 49 -17.35 3.84 25.13
CA GLN A 49 -17.19 2.80 24.14
C GLN A 49 -15.81 2.91 23.44
N GLY A 50 -15.45 4.10 22.97
CA GLY A 50 -14.16 4.32 22.32
C GLY A 50 -12.98 4.02 23.25
N VAL A 51 -13.09 4.33 24.54
CA VAL A 51 -12.07 4.00 25.56
C VAL A 51 -11.98 2.49 25.76
N ALA A 52 -13.10 1.78 25.82
CA ALA A 52 -13.14 0.32 25.94
C ALA A 52 -12.49 -0.35 24.71
N GLU A 53 -12.83 0.11 23.49
CA GLU A 53 -12.23 -0.38 22.24
C GLU A 53 -10.70 -0.12 22.21
N ALA A 54 -10.27 1.09 22.57
CA ALA A 54 -8.85 1.43 22.61
C ALA A 54 -8.08 0.59 23.66
N THR A 55 -8.68 0.38 24.83
CA THR A 55 -8.09 -0.47 25.88
C THR A 55 -7.91 -1.90 25.42
N HIS A 56 -8.96 -2.50 24.84
CA HIS A 56 -8.92 -3.85 24.31
C HIS A 56 -7.85 -4.01 23.20
N LYS A 57 -7.76 -3.01 22.31
CA LYS A 57 -6.74 -2.97 21.24
C LYS A 57 -5.32 -2.93 21.81
N LEU A 58 -5.06 -2.11 22.83
CA LEU A 58 -3.75 -2.04 23.48
C LEU A 58 -3.41 -3.36 24.17
N GLN A 59 -4.37 -3.99 24.87
CA GLN A 59 -4.20 -5.29 25.51
C GLN A 59 -3.87 -6.40 24.50
N SER A 60 -4.60 -6.48 23.40
CA SER A 60 -4.36 -7.47 22.35
C SER A 60 -2.98 -7.32 21.71
N GLN A 61 -2.46 -6.08 21.63
CA GLN A 61 -1.12 -5.78 21.15
C GLN A 61 -0.03 -5.90 22.23
N LYS A 62 -0.39 -6.31 23.46
CA LYS A 62 0.52 -6.37 24.62
C LYS A 62 1.25 -5.04 24.89
N LYS A 63 0.58 -3.92 24.67
CA LYS A 63 1.10 -2.56 24.92
C LYS A 63 0.59 -2.04 26.26
N GLU A 64 1.40 -1.16 26.88
CA GLU A 64 1.04 -0.48 28.11
C GLU A 64 -0.19 0.41 27.92
N ILE A 65 -1.17 0.32 28.82
CA ILE A 65 -2.37 1.16 28.81
C ILE A 65 -2.03 2.48 29.50
N PRO A 66 -2.23 3.63 28.83
CA PRO A 66 -2.04 4.93 29.46
C PRO A 66 -2.97 5.15 30.66
N PRO A 67 -2.65 6.08 31.56
CA PRO A 67 -3.59 6.52 32.59
C PRO A 67 -4.95 6.89 31.98
N GLN A 68 -6.03 6.57 32.69
CA GLN A 68 -7.39 6.65 32.17
C GLN A 68 -7.75 8.05 31.63
N ASN A 69 -7.38 9.10 32.33
CA ASN A 69 -7.62 10.48 31.89
C ASN A 69 -6.89 10.81 30.58
N ILE A 70 -5.68 10.28 30.39
CA ILE A 70 -4.92 10.47 29.13
C ILE A 70 -5.58 9.70 27.99
N LEU A 71 -6.01 8.46 28.25
CA LEU A 71 -6.69 7.64 27.26
C LEU A 71 -8.03 8.26 26.85
N GLN A 72 -8.83 8.73 27.82
CA GLN A 72 -10.09 9.43 27.55
C GLN A 72 -9.88 10.69 26.71
N ALA A 73 -8.90 11.54 27.05
CA ALA A 73 -8.59 12.73 26.27
C ALA A 73 -8.13 12.40 24.84
N GLN A 74 -7.38 11.32 24.66
CA GLN A 74 -6.95 10.87 23.33
C GLN A 74 -8.12 10.36 22.50
N VAL A 75 -8.99 9.54 23.08
CA VAL A 75 -10.20 9.02 22.42
C VAL A 75 -11.15 10.16 22.06
N LEU A 76 -11.42 11.09 22.99
CA LEU A 76 -12.24 12.26 22.70
C LEU A 76 -11.68 13.10 21.55
N ASN A 77 -10.36 13.35 21.51
CA ASN A 77 -9.73 14.05 20.40
C ASN A 77 -9.87 13.31 19.06
N GLN A 78 -9.89 11.98 19.08
CA GLN A 78 -10.12 11.17 17.89
C GLN A 78 -11.57 11.29 17.42
N LEU A 79 -12.56 11.18 18.33
CA LEU A 79 -13.98 11.36 18.03
C LEU A 79 -14.26 12.75 17.45
N ILE A 80 -13.73 13.80 18.09
CA ILE A 80 -13.86 15.18 17.60
C ILE A 80 -13.31 15.32 16.17
N THR A 81 -12.16 14.71 15.89
CA THR A 81 -11.54 14.78 14.55
C THR A 81 -12.36 14.02 13.52
N HIS A 82 -12.87 12.84 13.88
CA HIS A 82 -13.74 12.02 13.05
C HIS A 82 -15.03 12.79 12.68
N ASP A 83 -15.71 13.37 13.67
CA ASP A 83 -16.95 14.10 13.44
C ASP A 83 -16.73 15.38 12.62
N ALA A 84 -15.61 16.09 12.85
CA ALA A 84 -15.24 17.22 12.01
C ALA A 84 -15.03 16.81 10.53
N GLN A 85 -14.46 15.62 10.28
CA GLN A 85 -14.31 15.09 8.93
C GLN A 85 -15.66 14.69 8.35
N LEU A 86 -16.56 14.07 9.13
CA LEU A 86 -17.92 13.72 8.67
C LEU A 86 -18.76 14.96 8.35
N GLU A 87 -18.65 16.04 9.14
CA GLU A 87 -19.28 17.33 8.80
C GLU A 87 -18.82 17.83 7.43
N LEU A 88 -17.54 17.72 7.14
CA LEU A 88 -17.00 18.11 5.84
C LEU A 88 -17.45 17.16 4.71
N VAL A 89 -17.53 15.85 4.97
CA VAL A 89 -18.11 14.85 4.05
C VAL A 89 -19.54 15.23 3.67
N LYS A 90 -20.39 15.56 4.67
CA LYS A 90 -21.77 16.01 4.47
C LYS A 90 -21.82 17.31 3.66
N LYS A 91 -20.98 18.30 4.00
CA LYS A 91 -20.89 19.58 3.31
C LYS A 91 -20.54 19.44 1.82
N TYR A 92 -19.66 18.48 1.47
CA TYR A 92 -19.32 18.19 0.06
C TYR A 92 -20.28 17.22 -0.62
N GLY A 93 -21.27 16.69 0.08
CA GLY A 93 -22.25 15.75 -0.47
C GLY A 93 -21.62 14.44 -0.96
N LEU A 94 -20.52 14.01 -0.36
CA LEU A 94 -19.86 12.77 -0.74
C LEU A 94 -20.74 11.58 -0.40
N LYS A 95 -20.81 10.62 -1.32
CA LYS A 95 -21.56 9.36 -1.14
C LYS A 95 -20.62 8.18 -1.29
N SER A 96 -20.86 7.15 -0.52
CA SER A 96 -20.17 5.88 -0.68
C SER A 96 -20.66 5.15 -1.91
N ASP A 97 -19.76 4.45 -2.57
CA ASP A 97 -20.07 3.54 -3.66
C ASP A 97 -20.36 2.15 -3.06
N GLU A 98 -21.52 1.58 -3.41
CA GLU A 98 -21.99 0.30 -2.89
C GLU A 98 -21.01 -0.86 -3.17
N LYS A 99 -20.34 -0.83 -4.32
CA LYS A 99 -19.35 -1.85 -4.67
C LYS A 99 -18.14 -1.78 -3.72
N SER A 100 -17.57 -0.60 -3.55
CA SER A 100 -16.43 -0.37 -2.64
C SER A 100 -16.79 -0.70 -1.19
N LEU A 101 -18.00 -0.36 -0.76
CA LEU A 101 -18.50 -0.69 0.57
C LEU A 101 -18.62 -2.20 0.76
N ASN A 102 -19.21 -2.91 -0.19
CA ASN A 102 -19.35 -4.38 -0.14
C ASN A 102 -17.97 -5.07 -0.12
N GLU A 103 -17.01 -4.60 -0.91
CA GLU A 103 -15.65 -5.12 -0.93
C GLU A 103 -14.95 -4.91 0.42
N ALA A 104 -15.09 -3.74 1.02
CA ALA A 104 -14.51 -3.44 2.34
C ALA A 104 -15.13 -4.31 3.46
N VAL A 105 -16.46 -4.43 3.48
CA VAL A 105 -17.16 -5.29 4.45
C VAL A 105 -16.83 -6.76 4.26
N LEU A 106 -16.71 -7.24 3.00
CA LEU A 106 -16.31 -8.61 2.69
C LEU A 106 -14.89 -8.93 3.20
N LYS A 107 -13.98 -7.98 3.08
CA LYS A 107 -12.62 -8.14 3.60
C LYS A 107 -12.61 -8.29 5.13
N ILE A 108 -13.46 -7.54 5.84
CA ILE A 108 -13.65 -7.69 7.30
C ILE A 108 -14.27 -9.05 7.63
N ALA A 109 -15.28 -9.47 6.86
CA ALA A 109 -15.91 -10.78 7.00
C ALA A 109 -14.90 -11.92 6.90
N GLN A 110 -14.06 -11.90 5.87
CA GLN A 110 -12.99 -12.87 5.66
C GLN A 110 -11.99 -12.92 6.82
N GLN A 111 -11.58 -11.77 7.35
CA GLN A 111 -10.69 -11.70 8.52
C GLN A 111 -11.34 -12.28 9.78
N SER A 112 -12.67 -12.25 9.87
CA SER A 112 -13.44 -12.85 10.97
C SER A 112 -13.87 -14.30 10.73
N GLY A 113 -13.38 -14.93 9.63
CA GLY A 113 -13.66 -16.30 9.27
C GLY A 113 -14.98 -16.53 8.55
N SER A 114 -15.61 -15.49 8.00
CA SER A 114 -16.84 -15.60 7.20
C SER A 114 -16.51 -15.46 5.71
N ASN A 115 -17.09 -16.34 4.88
CA ASN A 115 -16.77 -16.40 3.45
C ASN A 115 -17.73 -15.58 2.55
N SER A 116 -18.83 -15.06 3.11
CA SER A 116 -19.77 -14.21 2.39
C SER A 116 -20.34 -13.11 3.28
N LEU A 117 -20.94 -12.08 2.66
CA LEU A 117 -21.61 -11.01 3.38
C LEU A 117 -22.83 -11.50 4.15
N GLU A 118 -23.59 -12.43 3.57
CA GLU A 118 -24.80 -13.01 4.18
C GLU A 118 -24.45 -13.83 5.43
N ALA A 119 -23.43 -14.67 5.36
CA ALA A 119 -22.96 -15.44 6.51
C ALA A 119 -22.42 -14.52 7.61
N PHE A 120 -21.76 -13.44 7.22
CA PHE A 120 -21.25 -12.44 8.15
C PHE A 120 -22.37 -11.65 8.83
N GLN A 121 -23.38 -11.24 8.06
CA GLN A 121 -24.57 -10.58 8.59
C GLN A 121 -25.29 -11.47 9.61
N GLN A 122 -25.57 -12.72 9.25
CA GLN A 122 -26.21 -13.67 10.18
C GLN A 122 -25.42 -13.85 11.48
N LYS A 123 -24.08 -13.95 11.37
CA LYS A 123 -23.20 -14.07 12.52
C LYS A 123 -23.28 -12.84 13.44
N LEU A 124 -23.26 -11.63 12.88
CA LEU A 124 -23.32 -10.39 13.66
C LEU A 124 -24.70 -10.17 14.29
N ASP A 125 -25.76 -10.33 13.51
CA ASP A 125 -27.12 -10.08 13.95
C ASP A 125 -27.62 -11.18 14.91
N SER A 126 -26.98 -12.36 14.95
CA SER A 126 -27.21 -13.37 15.98
C SER A 126 -26.72 -12.95 17.37
N VAL A 127 -25.73 -12.06 17.46
CA VAL A 127 -25.25 -11.49 18.73
C VAL A 127 -26.17 -10.37 19.20
N SER A 128 -26.52 -9.46 18.30
CA SER A 128 -27.52 -8.41 18.55
C SER A 128 -28.09 -7.94 17.20
N PRO A 129 -29.41 -7.92 17.04
CA PRO A 129 -30.06 -7.45 15.80
C PRO A 129 -29.58 -6.03 15.42
N GLY A 130 -29.28 -5.81 14.12
CA GLY A 130 -28.81 -4.54 13.58
C GLY A 130 -27.31 -4.28 13.70
N THR A 131 -26.54 -5.20 14.29
CA THR A 131 -25.06 -5.05 14.42
C THR A 131 -24.39 -4.98 13.07
N TYR A 132 -24.84 -5.73 12.07
CA TYR A 132 -24.30 -5.68 10.71
C TYR A 132 -24.52 -4.31 10.07
N GLU A 133 -25.70 -3.73 10.22
CA GLU A 133 -26.00 -2.42 9.65
C GLU A 133 -25.14 -1.31 10.29
N LEU A 134 -24.99 -1.34 11.61
CA LEU A 134 -24.10 -0.41 12.32
C LEU A 134 -22.66 -0.52 11.86
N LEU A 135 -22.15 -1.75 11.68
CA LEU A 135 -20.81 -1.96 11.11
C LEU A 135 -20.70 -1.39 9.69
N ARG A 136 -21.70 -1.67 8.86
CA ARG A 136 -21.74 -1.22 7.47
C ARG A 136 -21.74 0.30 7.37
N ASN A 137 -22.51 0.98 8.22
CA ASN A 137 -22.54 2.43 8.30
C ASN A 137 -21.17 2.99 8.72
N ARG A 138 -20.53 2.43 9.75
CA ARG A 138 -19.18 2.83 10.18
C ARG A 138 -18.14 2.65 9.07
N VAL A 139 -18.17 1.52 8.37
CA VAL A 139 -17.27 1.28 7.21
C VAL A 139 -17.53 2.30 6.08
N SER A 140 -18.79 2.64 5.83
CA SER A 140 -19.16 3.67 4.86
C SER A 140 -18.59 5.05 5.24
N GLU A 141 -18.72 5.44 6.51
CA GLU A 141 -18.15 6.69 7.05
C GLU A 141 -16.62 6.73 6.89
N ASP A 142 -15.93 5.64 7.28
CA ASP A 142 -14.48 5.53 7.14
C ASP A 142 -14.02 5.65 5.69
N LEU A 143 -14.72 5.01 4.74
CA LEU A 143 -14.43 5.11 3.30
C LEU A 143 -14.63 6.54 2.78
N LEU A 144 -15.68 7.23 3.24
CA LEU A 144 -15.94 8.63 2.87
C LEU A 144 -14.89 9.57 3.42
N ILE A 145 -14.48 9.39 4.69
CA ILE A 145 -13.40 10.14 5.31
C ILE A 145 -12.08 9.89 4.58
N GLN A 146 -11.78 8.65 4.24
CA GLN A 146 -10.57 8.30 3.47
C GLN A 146 -10.58 9.00 2.10
N LYS A 147 -11.68 8.94 1.37
CA LYS A 147 -11.86 9.60 0.07
C LYS A 147 -11.69 11.12 0.18
N LEU A 148 -12.34 11.73 1.17
CA LEU A 148 -12.22 13.16 1.46
C LEU A 148 -10.76 13.54 1.76
N SER A 149 -10.12 12.81 2.69
CA SER A 149 -8.74 13.06 3.10
C SER A 149 -7.79 12.96 1.91
N GLN A 150 -7.95 11.93 1.09
CA GLN A 150 -7.14 11.76 -0.10
C GLN A 150 -7.32 12.94 -1.07
N GLN A 151 -8.55 13.36 -1.35
CA GLN A 151 -8.81 14.51 -2.24
C GLN A 151 -8.21 15.81 -1.70
N GLN A 152 -8.41 16.09 -0.41
CA GLN A 152 -7.95 17.32 0.22
C GLN A 152 -6.42 17.40 0.31
N VAL A 153 -5.77 16.28 0.62
CA VAL A 153 -4.32 16.23 0.81
C VAL A 153 -3.59 16.12 -0.54
N MET A 154 -4.06 15.23 -1.46
CA MET A 154 -3.38 15.03 -2.75
C MET A 154 -3.37 16.30 -3.59
N SER A 155 -4.40 17.16 -3.50
CA SER A 155 -4.44 18.45 -4.20
C SER A 155 -3.36 19.45 -3.75
N ARG A 156 -2.81 19.26 -2.56
CA ARG A 156 -1.78 20.13 -1.95
C ARG A 156 -0.36 19.64 -2.25
N ILE A 157 -0.20 18.36 -2.58
CA ILE A 157 1.11 17.75 -2.86
C ILE A 157 1.60 18.20 -4.23
N LYS A 158 2.75 18.85 -4.24
CA LYS A 158 3.45 19.28 -5.46
C LYS A 158 4.89 18.79 -5.38
N ILE A 159 5.20 17.80 -6.21
CA ILE A 159 6.56 17.26 -6.33
C ILE A 159 7.09 17.67 -7.70
N THR A 160 8.08 18.54 -7.70
CA THR A 160 8.76 19.01 -8.92
C THR A 160 9.85 18.03 -9.36
N ASP A 161 10.26 18.11 -10.61
CA ASP A 161 11.39 17.31 -11.08
C ASP A 161 12.70 17.69 -10.36
N LEU A 162 12.83 18.93 -9.94
CA LEU A 162 13.96 19.39 -9.11
C LEU A 162 13.96 18.71 -7.72
N ASP A 163 12.81 18.55 -7.10
CA ASP A 163 12.69 17.81 -5.82
C ASP A 163 13.13 16.37 -5.98
N ILE A 164 12.72 15.73 -7.08
CA ILE A 164 13.11 14.36 -7.44
C ILE A 164 14.63 14.28 -7.66
N GLU A 165 15.20 15.18 -8.43
CA GLU A 165 16.65 15.20 -8.67
C GLU A 165 17.45 15.41 -7.39
N ASN A 166 17.04 16.36 -6.56
CA ASN A 166 17.70 16.67 -5.27
C ASN A 166 17.60 15.45 -4.34
N PHE A 167 16.43 14.79 -4.28
CA PHE A 167 16.28 13.58 -3.50
C PHE A 167 17.20 12.46 -4.01
N LEU A 168 17.23 12.20 -5.32
CA LEU A 168 18.07 11.17 -5.90
C LEU A 168 19.58 11.41 -5.69
N LYS A 169 20.01 12.67 -5.58
CA LYS A 169 21.41 13.05 -5.27
C LYS A 169 21.71 12.96 -3.77
N SER A 170 20.72 12.99 -2.91
CA SER A 170 20.91 12.89 -1.46
C SER A 170 21.37 11.50 -1.04
N PRO A 171 22.13 11.36 0.08
CA PRO A 171 22.50 10.05 0.61
C PRO A 171 21.29 9.16 0.88
N GLU A 172 20.18 9.75 1.33
CA GLU A 172 18.94 9.07 1.62
C GLU A 172 18.26 8.57 0.33
N GLY A 173 18.18 9.41 -0.70
CA GLY A 173 17.62 9.03 -1.98
C GLY A 173 18.45 7.95 -2.67
N GLN A 174 19.79 8.10 -2.66
CA GLN A 174 20.68 7.07 -3.17
C GLN A 174 20.50 5.72 -2.45
N ALA A 175 20.28 5.75 -1.15
CA ALA A 175 20.00 4.56 -0.37
C ALA A 175 18.60 4.00 -0.66
N ALA A 176 17.58 4.84 -0.80
CA ALA A 176 16.19 4.41 -1.02
C ALA A 176 15.94 3.81 -2.40
N VAL A 177 16.55 4.40 -3.45
CA VAL A 177 16.48 3.89 -4.84
C VAL A 177 17.69 3.01 -5.18
N GLY A 178 18.61 2.86 -4.24
CA GLY A 178 19.86 2.12 -4.35
C GLY A 178 19.70 0.61 -4.21
N SER A 179 20.81 -0.03 -3.89
CA SER A 179 20.84 -1.48 -3.68
C SER A 179 19.87 -1.92 -2.60
N GLN A 180 18.95 -2.82 -2.94
CA GLN A 180 18.13 -3.53 -1.97
C GLN A 180 18.79 -4.85 -1.60
N ALA A 181 18.66 -5.25 -0.35
CA ALA A 181 19.14 -6.52 0.14
C ALA A 181 18.01 -7.31 0.79
N HIS A 182 17.87 -8.58 0.45
CA HIS A 182 17.06 -9.53 1.18
C HIS A 182 17.96 -10.11 2.29
N VAL A 183 17.64 -9.79 3.53
CA VAL A 183 18.50 -10.10 4.67
C VAL A 183 17.74 -10.90 5.72
N LEU A 184 18.36 -11.98 6.20
CA LEU A 184 17.95 -12.64 7.43
C LEU A 184 18.75 -12.04 8.58
N HIS A 185 18.10 -11.82 9.72
CA HIS A 185 18.70 -11.22 10.90
C HIS A 185 18.47 -12.11 12.12
N MET A 186 19.53 -12.37 12.87
CA MET A 186 19.50 -13.03 14.17
C MET A 186 20.07 -12.08 15.22
N ARG A 187 19.40 -12.00 16.37
CA ARG A 187 19.85 -11.27 17.55
C ARG A 187 19.94 -12.23 18.72
N ILE A 188 21.08 -12.23 19.39
CA ILE A 188 21.36 -13.05 20.58
C ILE A 188 21.56 -12.09 21.75
N ALA A 189 20.72 -12.18 22.76
CA ALA A 189 20.80 -11.37 23.98
C ALA A 189 20.71 -12.21 25.23
N ALA A 190 21.28 -11.71 26.32
CA ALA A 190 21.15 -12.30 27.65
C ALA A 190 20.88 -11.20 28.68
N ASP A 191 20.02 -11.48 29.66
CA ASP A 191 19.67 -10.52 30.72
C ASP A 191 20.76 -10.34 31.78
N ALA A 192 21.73 -11.28 31.81
CA ALA A 192 22.91 -11.26 32.68
C ALA A 192 24.15 -11.75 31.91
N PRO A 193 25.37 -11.47 32.38
CA PRO A 193 26.58 -11.99 31.75
C PRO A 193 26.55 -13.52 31.68
N VAL A 194 26.61 -14.08 30.49
CA VAL A 194 26.66 -15.50 30.19
C VAL A 194 28.04 -15.82 29.63
N ALA A 195 28.79 -16.70 30.32
CA ALA A 195 30.20 -17.00 30.03
C ALA A 195 30.44 -17.46 28.58
N ASP A 196 29.45 -18.10 27.95
CA ASP A 196 29.59 -18.70 26.62
C ASP A 196 28.72 -18.02 25.54
N LEU A 197 28.22 -16.78 25.77
CA LEU A 197 27.33 -16.11 24.85
C LEU A 197 27.92 -15.99 23.43
N GLU A 198 29.23 -15.73 23.35
CA GLU A 198 29.93 -15.62 22.07
C GLU A 198 30.02 -16.97 21.32
N ASN A 199 30.24 -18.08 22.06
CA ASN A 199 30.29 -19.43 21.46
C ASN A 199 28.90 -19.85 20.96
N ILE A 200 27.85 -19.48 21.67
CA ILE A 200 26.46 -19.67 21.22
C ILE A 200 26.20 -18.86 19.96
N ALA A 201 26.61 -17.60 19.92
CA ALA A 201 26.50 -16.78 18.73
C ALA A 201 27.26 -17.34 17.52
N LYS A 202 28.45 -17.92 17.72
CA LYS A 202 29.19 -18.65 16.67
C LYS A 202 28.42 -19.86 16.16
N SER A 203 27.74 -20.58 17.05
CA SER A 203 26.93 -21.74 16.71
C SER A 203 25.65 -21.31 15.93
N VAL A 204 24.99 -20.25 16.38
CA VAL A 204 23.87 -19.62 15.64
C VAL A 204 24.31 -19.19 14.24
N ARG A 205 25.48 -18.55 14.11
CA ARG A 205 26.06 -18.18 12.82
C ARG A 205 26.29 -19.38 11.91
N THR A 206 26.77 -20.48 12.45
CA THR A 206 26.99 -21.71 11.69
C THR A 206 25.69 -22.29 11.17
N ASP A 207 24.67 -22.35 12.01
CA ASP A 207 23.35 -22.82 11.60
C ASP A 207 22.72 -21.89 10.55
N LEU A 208 22.86 -20.57 10.73
CA LEU A 208 22.35 -19.58 9.77
C LEU A 208 23.05 -19.68 8.40
N LYS A 209 24.34 -20.04 8.34
CA LYS A 209 25.02 -20.31 7.06
C LYS A 209 24.34 -21.43 6.28
N ASN A 210 23.91 -22.48 6.99
CA ASN A 210 23.41 -23.72 6.41
C ASN A 210 21.88 -23.76 6.23
N SER A 211 21.14 -22.86 6.90
CA SER A 211 19.68 -22.80 6.86
C SER A 211 19.18 -21.35 6.72
N ASN A 212 18.00 -21.19 6.13
CA ASN A 212 17.27 -19.92 6.07
C ASN A 212 16.10 -19.86 7.07
N ASP A 213 15.86 -20.93 7.83
CA ASP A 213 14.78 -20.98 8.82
C ASP A 213 15.24 -20.32 10.14
N VAL A 214 15.12 -19.00 10.19
CA VAL A 214 15.47 -18.19 11.36
C VAL A 214 14.65 -18.56 12.60
N ASN A 215 13.40 -19.03 12.41
CA ASN A 215 12.53 -19.40 13.53
C ASN A 215 12.98 -20.72 14.17
N ALA A 216 13.34 -21.72 13.37
CA ALA A 216 13.88 -22.99 13.87
C ALA A 216 15.21 -22.76 14.60
N ILE A 217 16.09 -21.91 14.05
CA ILE A 217 17.37 -21.55 14.68
C ILE A 217 17.12 -20.83 16.00
N ALA A 218 16.24 -19.82 16.02
CA ALA A 218 15.91 -19.08 17.24
C ALA A 218 15.38 -20.02 18.33
N LYS A 219 14.47 -20.92 17.99
CA LYS A 219 13.91 -21.91 18.93
C LYS A 219 14.97 -22.87 19.48
N LYS A 220 15.95 -23.28 18.66
CA LYS A 220 17.02 -24.22 19.05
C LYS A 220 17.95 -23.63 20.11
N PHE A 221 18.24 -22.32 20.03
CA PHE A 221 19.25 -21.69 20.89
C PHE A 221 18.67 -20.83 22.03
N THR A 222 17.34 -20.57 22.03
CA THR A 222 16.70 -19.86 23.14
C THR A 222 16.62 -20.74 24.39
N THR A 223 17.07 -20.21 25.50
CA THR A 223 17.02 -20.85 26.84
C THR A 223 16.39 -19.90 27.87
N ALA A 224 16.30 -20.29 29.13
CA ALA A 224 15.81 -19.41 30.20
C ALA A 224 16.70 -18.16 30.42
N GLN A 225 17.97 -18.21 30.02
CA GLN A 225 18.96 -17.13 30.24
C GLN A 225 19.34 -16.42 28.95
N ILE A 226 19.08 -17.01 27.78
CA ILE A 226 19.50 -16.52 26.48
C ILE A 226 18.28 -16.42 25.59
N LYS A 227 18.06 -15.23 25.05
CA LYS A 227 17.03 -14.96 24.06
C LYS A 227 17.65 -14.87 22.68
N VAL A 228 17.18 -15.69 21.76
CA VAL A 228 17.56 -15.62 20.35
C VAL A 228 16.32 -15.25 19.53
N ASP A 229 16.38 -14.09 18.87
CA ASP A 229 15.33 -13.62 17.99
C ASP A 229 15.80 -13.76 16.54
N GLY A 230 14.94 -14.27 15.67
CA GLY A 230 15.19 -14.39 14.22
C GLY A 230 14.11 -13.68 13.42
N ALA A 231 14.51 -12.99 12.35
CA ALA A 231 13.60 -12.34 11.43
C ALA A 231 14.08 -12.47 9.98
N ASP A 232 13.17 -12.87 9.09
CA ASP A 232 13.32 -12.63 7.66
C ASP A 232 12.85 -11.19 7.38
N MET A 233 13.81 -10.34 7.01
CA MET A 233 13.54 -8.92 6.78
C MET A 233 13.02 -8.63 5.37
N GLY A 234 13.00 -9.62 4.48
CA GLY A 234 12.65 -9.45 3.08
C GLY A 234 13.60 -8.51 2.31
N PHE A 235 13.21 -8.14 1.11
CA PHE A 235 13.91 -7.08 0.37
C PHE A 235 13.63 -5.72 1.00
N ARG A 236 14.71 -5.01 1.33
CA ARG A 236 14.64 -3.63 1.81
C ARG A 236 15.85 -2.82 1.36
N PRO A 237 15.71 -1.49 1.23
CA PRO A 237 16.85 -0.60 1.04
C PRO A 237 17.85 -0.78 2.17
N LEU A 238 19.14 -0.72 1.86
CA LEU A 238 20.19 -0.78 2.89
C LEU A 238 20.08 0.38 3.90
N SER A 239 19.44 1.48 3.53
CA SER A 239 19.14 2.62 4.42
C SER A 239 18.16 2.31 5.55
N ASP A 240 17.30 1.30 5.37
CA ASP A 240 16.33 0.88 6.40
C ASP A 240 16.96 -0.03 7.44
N ILE A 241 18.21 -0.42 7.22
CA ILE A 241 19.04 -1.18 8.15
C ILE A 241 19.90 -0.19 8.92
N PRO A 242 20.05 -0.32 10.26
CA PRO A 242 20.97 0.51 11.03
C PRO A 242 22.34 0.61 10.37
N ALA A 243 22.89 1.81 10.26
CA ALA A 243 24.08 2.10 9.43
C ALA A 243 25.26 1.16 9.69
N GLU A 244 25.46 0.78 10.96
CA GLU A 244 26.53 -0.14 11.38
C GLU A 244 26.34 -1.56 10.83
N LEU A 245 25.08 -2.04 10.77
CA LEU A 245 24.71 -3.33 10.20
C LEU A 245 24.72 -3.28 8.66
N ALA A 246 24.20 -2.19 8.09
CA ALA A 246 24.16 -1.97 6.65
C ALA A 246 25.55 -1.97 6.01
N ALA A 247 26.53 -1.34 6.66
CA ALA A 247 27.93 -1.34 6.22
C ALA A 247 28.50 -2.75 6.09
N ARG A 248 28.16 -3.65 7.03
CA ARG A 248 28.59 -5.05 6.99
C ARG A 248 27.87 -5.85 5.89
N VAL A 249 26.55 -5.65 5.74
CA VAL A 249 25.76 -6.32 4.70
C VAL A 249 26.21 -5.90 3.31
N SER A 250 26.61 -4.63 3.11
CA SER A 250 27.01 -4.10 1.82
C SER A 250 28.20 -4.84 1.19
N THR A 251 29.07 -5.42 2.01
CA THR A 251 30.28 -6.15 1.59
C THR A 251 30.04 -7.64 1.35
N LEU A 252 28.86 -8.19 1.71
CA LEU A 252 28.55 -9.61 1.55
C LEU A 252 28.19 -9.96 0.11
N GLN A 253 28.47 -11.22 -0.25
CA GLN A 253 27.89 -11.89 -1.40
C GLN A 253 26.65 -12.71 -0.98
N ALA A 254 25.77 -13.02 -1.95
CA ALA A 254 24.61 -13.86 -1.68
C ALA A 254 25.00 -15.19 -1.01
N GLY A 255 24.25 -15.55 0.03
CA GLY A 255 24.52 -16.73 0.87
C GLY A 255 25.50 -16.50 2.03
N GLN A 256 26.24 -15.40 2.05
CA GLN A 256 27.21 -15.10 3.11
C GLN A 256 26.56 -14.51 4.37
N THR A 257 27.21 -14.74 5.52
CA THR A 257 26.85 -14.15 6.82
C THR A 257 27.89 -13.14 7.28
N THR A 258 27.49 -12.13 8.03
CA THR A 258 28.41 -11.24 8.74
C THR A 258 29.22 -12.00 9.78
N ASP A 259 30.30 -11.40 10.25
CA ASP A 259 30.86 -11.71 11.54
C ASP A 259 29.90 -11.32 12.68
N LEU A 260 30.23 -11.69 13.91
CA LEU A 260 29.47 -11.29 15.09
C LEU A 260 29.58 -9.78 15.28
N ILE A 261 28.43 -9.11 15.33
CA ILE A 261 28.35 -7.65 15.51
C ILE A 261 27.86 -7.39 16.93
N GLN A 262 28.73 -6.87 17.77
CA GLN A 262 28.38 -6.47 19.13
C GLN A 262 27.62 -5.17 19.14
N ALA A 263 26.44 -5.16 19.77
CA ALA A 263 25.62 -3.96 19.95
C ALA A 263 25.12 -3.88 21.41
N LYS A 264 24.50 -2.76 21.77
CA LYS A 264 24.00 -2.52 23.14
C LYS A 264 22.89 -3.50 23.55
N ASP A 265 22.16 -4.02 22.60
CA ASP A 265 21.00 -4.90 22.77
C ASP A 265 21.30 -6.38 22.46
N GLY A 266 22.58 -6.72 22.24
CA GLY A 266 23.03 -8.10 22.02
C GLY A 266 24.02 -8.25 20.86
N ILE A 267 24.24 -9.51 20.48
CA ILE A 267 25.07 -9.88 19.33
C ILE A 267 24.17 -10.06 18.11
N HIS A 268 24.50 -9.37 17.02
CA HIS A 268 23.76 -9.44 15.77
C HIS A 268 24.52 -10.23 14.72
N ILE A 269 23.81 -11.01 13.93
CA ILE A 269 24.31 -11.76 12.78
C ILE A 269 23.32 -11.57 11.64
N LEU A 270 23.81 -11.21 10.46
CA LEU A 270 22.97 -11.06 9.27
C LEU A 270 23.46 -12.02 8.19
N LYS A 271 22.52 -12.57 7.41
CA LYS A 271 22.80 -13.34 6.20
C LYS A 271 22.19 -12.62 5.01
N LEU A 272 23.00 -12.36 4.00
CA LEU A 272 22.52 -11.83 2.73
C LEU A 272 21.98 -13.00 1.88
N ILE A 273 20.68 -12.96 1.59
CA ILE A 273 20.05 -13.94 0.68
C ILE A 273 20.25 -13.53 -0.76
N GLU A 274 19.91 -12.29 -1.06
CA GLU A 274 20.02 -11.71 -2.40
C GLU A 274 20.28 -10.20 -2.30
N LYS A 275 21.08 -9.68 -3.22
CA LYS A 275 21.32 -8.25 -3.36
C LYS A 275 20.86 -7.82 -4.74
N LYS A 276 19.91 -6.91 -4.80
CA LYS A 276 19.56 -6.19 -6.02
C LYS A 276 20.39 -4.93 -6.05
N SER A 277 21.47 -4.94 -6.83
CA SER A 277 22.30 -3.75 -6.99
C SER A 277 21.64 -2.78 -7.96
N ASN A 278 21.89 -1.49 -7.73
CA ASN A 278 21.45 -0.42 -8.63
C ASN A 278 22.18 -0.43 -9.99
N ASP A 279 23.22 -1.25 -10.11
CA ASP A 279 23.96 -1.45 -11.37
C ASP A 279 23.22 -2.36 -12.36
N GLN A 280 22.16 -3.07 -11.90
CA GLN A 280 21.28 -3.78 -12.82
C GLN A 280 20.38 -2.76 -13.52
N LYS A 281 20.70 -2.52 -14.78
CA LYS A 281 19.84 -1.71 -15.66
C LYS A 281 18.45 -2.32 -15.71
N ALA A 282 17.43 -1.50 -15.50
CA ALA A 282 16.05 -1.88 -15.72
C ALA A 282 15.81 -1.92 -17.24
N LEU A 283 16.27 -2.99 -17.87
CA LEU A 283 16.08 -3.20 -19.30
C LEU A 283 14.66 -3.70 -19.55
N VAL A 284 13.90 -2.92 -20.28
CA VAL A 284 12.53 -3.25 -20.68
C VAL A 284 12.52 -3.51 -22.19
N PRO A 285 12.00 -4.66 -22.65
CA PRO A 285 11.84 -4.89 -24.07
C PRO A 285 10.86 -3.87 -24.65
N GLN A 286 11.18 -3.33 -25.82
CA GLN A 286 10.29 -2.49 -26.58
C GLN A 286 10.15 -3.05 -28.00
N TYR A 287 8.95 -2.89 -28.55
CA TYR A 287 8.52 -3.41 -29.83
C TYR A 287 8.10 -2.23 -30.72
N SER A 288 8.81 -2.01 -31.83
CA SER A 288 8.36 -1.09 -32.88
C SER A 288 7.17 -1.74 -33.59
N THR A 289 5.97 -1.26 -33.30
CA THR A 289 4.72 -1.94 -33.66
C THR A 289 3.87 -1.06 -34.55
N ARG A 290 3.23 -1.66 -35.57
CA ARG A 290 2.15 -1.05 -36.33
C ARG A 290 0.94 -1.97 -36.35
N HIS A 291 -0.26 -1.39 -36.47
CA HIS A 291 -1.50 -2.16 -36.45
C HIS A 291 -2.58 -1.63 -37.39
N ILE A 292 -3.56 -2.47 -37.66
CA ILE A 292 -4.81 -2.13 -38.32
C ILE A 292 -5.94 -2.52 -37.38
N LEU A 293 -6.89 -1.63 -37.15
CA LEU A 293 -8.05 -1.85 -36.30
C LEU A 293 -9.34 -1.74 -37.11
N ILE A 294 -10.20 -2.73 -37.06
CA ILE A 294 -11.57 -2.67 -37.54
C ILE A 294 -12.52 -2.71 -36.35
N LYS A 295 -13.20 -1.59 -36.08
CA LYS A 295 -14.16 -1.44 -34.97
C LYS A 295 -15.51 -2.03 -35.32
N THR A 296 -16.16 -2.63 -34.37
CA THR A 296 -17.59 -2.94 -34.45
C THR A 296 -18.41 -1.68 -34.14
N SER A 297 -19.57 -1.56 -34.77
CA SER A 297 -20.50 -0.44 -34.57
C SER A 297 -21.91 -0.91 -34.85
N GLU A 298 -22.91 -0.01 -34.72
CA GLU A 298 -24.29 -0.31 -35.10
C GLU A 298 -24.43 -0.64 -36.61
N VAL A 299 -23.49 -0.20 -37.45
CA VAL A 299 -23.46 -0.44 -38.89
C VAL A 299 -22.55 -1.61 -39.28
N VAL A 300 -21.54 -1.89 -38.51
CA VAL A 300 -20.56 -2.98 -38.74
C VAL A 300 -20.73 -4.03 -37.66
N SER A 301 -21.39 -5.14 -38.02
CA SER A 301 -21.54 -6.28 -37.10
C SER A 301 -20.16 -6.93 -36.77
N PRO A 302 -20.04 -7.65 -35.65
CA PRO A 302 -18.82 -8.39 -35.32
C PRO A 302 -18.38 -9.36 -36.44
N GLU A 303 -19.31 -10.01 -37.11
CA GLU A 303 -19.04 -10.93 -38.23
C GLU A 303 -18.49 -10.19 -39.44
N ASN A 304 -19.07 -9.02 -39.78
CA ASN A 304 -18.60 -8.18 -40.87
C ASN A 304 -17.21 -7.60 -40.58
N ALA A 305 -16.98 -7.14 -39.33
CA ALA A 305 -15.66 -6.66 -38.90
C ALA A 305 -14.60 -7.76 -39.04
N LYS A 306 -14.96 -8.99 -38.65
CA LYS A 306 -14.07 -10.17 -38.81
C LYS A 306 -13.79 -10.46 -40.27
N GLN A 307 -14.78 -10.46 -41.15
CA GLN A 307 -14.58 -10.67 -42.59
C GLN A 307 -13.68 -9.60 -43.21
N MET A 308 -13.88 -8.34 -42.80
CA MET A 308 -13.03 -7.23 -43.26
C MET A 308 -11.57 -7.42 -42.85
N ILE A 309 -11.32 -7.74 -41.58
CA ILE A 309 -9.95 -7.91 -41.10
C ILE A 309 -9.30 -9.15 -41.71
N ASP A 310 -10.04 -10.27 -41.91
CA ASP A 310 -9.55 -11.46 -42.59
C ASP A 310 -9.19 -11.17 -44.05
N SER A 311 -9.98 -10.35 -44.76
CA SER A 311 -9.67 -9.89 -46.12
C SER A 311 -8.38 -9.07 -46.13
N ILE A 312 -8.20 -8.13 -45.20
CA ILE A 312 -6.99 -7.31 -45.09
C ILE A 312 -5.78 -8.22 -44.79
N TYR A 313 -5.93 -9.19 -43.89
CA TYR A 313 -4.88 -10.16 -43.60
C TYR A 313 -4.41 -10.91 -44.83
N ASN A 314 -5.35 -11.42 -45.66
CA ASN A 314 -5.03 -12.13 -46.90
C ASN A 314 -4.31 -11.24 -47.91
N ARG A 315 -4.65 -9.98 -48.03
CA ARG A 315 -3.98 -8.98 -48.88
C ARG A 315 -2.56 -8.70 -48.39
N LEU A 316 -2.38 -8.56 -47.08
CA LEU A 316 -1.03 -8.44 -46.46
C LEU A 316 -0.16 -9.67 -46.71
N LYS A 317 -0.72 -10.86 -46.62
CA LYS A 317 -0.04 -12.13 -46.94
C LYS A 317 0.30 -12.25 -48.43
N ALA A 318 -0.47 -11.61 -49.30
CA ALA A 318 -0.20 -11.51 -50.72
C ALA A 318 0.86 -10.43 -51.10
N GLY A 319 1.37 -9.70 -50.08
CA GLY A 319 2.44 -8.73 -50.25
C GLY A 319 1.98 -7.29 -50.43
N GLU A 320 0.72 -6.98 -50.22
CA GLU A 320 0.22 -5.60 -50.28
C GLU A 320 0.77 -4.78 -49.11
N ASP A 321 1.01 -3.50 -49.36
CA ASP A 321 1.68 -2.62 -48.38
C ASP A 321 0.83 -2.38 -47.14
N PHE A 322 1.41 -2.63 -45.97
CA PHE A 322 0.76 -2.49 -44.69
C PHE A 322 0.30 -1.05 -44.42
N ALA A 323 1.14 -0.06 -44.74
CA ALA A 323 0.83 1.35 -44.48
C ALA A 323 -0.35 1.84 -45.31
N THR A 324 -0.42 1.40 -46.57
CA THR A 324 -1.54 1.69 -47.49
C THR A 324 -2.84 1.11 -46.97
N LEU A 325 -2.82 -0.17 -46.51
CA LEU A 325 -4.01 -0.80 -45.95
C LEU A 325 -4.41 -0.18 -44.62
N ALA A 326 -3.47 0.18 -43.76
CA ALA A 326 -3.74 0.87 -42.51
C ALA A 326 -4.41 2.25 -42.77
N SER A 327 -3.85 3.04 -43.68
CA SER A 327 -4.41 4.36 -44.00
C SER A 327 -5.79 4.30 -44.63
N THR A 328 -6.09 3.21 -45.36
CA THR A 328 -7.37 3.04 -46.05
C THR A 328 -8.47 2.45 -45.16
N TYR A 329 -8.13 1.50 -44.31
CA TYR A 329 -9.12 0.67 -43.62
C TYR A 329 -9.10 0.79 -42.11
N SER A 330 -8.00 1.23 -41.49
CA SER A 330 -7.91 1.27 -40.05
C SER A 330 -8.85 2.30 -39.43
N ASN A 331 -9.60 1.88 -38.45
CA ASN A 331 -10.48 2.75 -37.64
C ASN A 331 -9.75 3.35 -36.42
N ASP A 332 -8.42 3.21 -36.33
CA ASP A 332 -7.64 3.88 -35.30
C ASP A 332 -7.22 5.29 -35.78
N PRO A 333 -7.84 6.37 -35.27
CA PRO A 333 -7.55 7.73 -35.72
C PRO A 333 -6.15 8.19 -35.35
N GLY A 334 -5.51 7.54 -34.36
CA GLY A 334 -4.17 7.89 -33.86
C GLY A 334 -3.04 7.41 -34.75
N SER A 335 -3.21 6.27 -35.43
CA SER A 335 -2.14 5.64 -36.19
C SER A 335 -2.46 5.41 -37.67
N ALA A 336 -3.74 5.37 -38.06
CA ALA A 336 -4.14 5.04 -39.45
C ALA A 336 -3.41 5.87 -40.49
N ARG A 337 -3.33 7.20 -40.31
CA ARG A 337 -2.66 8.12 -41.24
C ARG A 337 -1.17 7.99 -41.29
N ASP A 338 -0.57 7.38 -40.24
CA ASP A 338 0.85 7.12 -40.11
C ASP A 338 1.18 5.64 -40.41
N GLY A 339 0.45 5.05 -41.35
CA GLY A 339 0.64 3.67 -41.79
C GLY A 339 0.39 2.63 -40.69
N GLY A 340 -0.41 2.98 -39.69
CA GLY A 340 -0.73 2.14 -38.52
C GLY A 340 0.32 2.17 -37.41
N SER A 341 1.34 3.03 -37.49
CA SER A 341 2.47 3.08 -36.54
C SER A 341 2.04 3.48 -35.13
N LEU A 342 2.44 2.69 -34.15
CA LEU A 342 2.32 2.99 -32.71
C LEU A 342 3.67 3.39 -32.09
N GLY A 343 4.74 3.41 -32.90
CA GLY A 343 6.10 3.63 -32.42
C GLY A 343 6.61 2.48 -31.54
N TRP A 344 7.44 2.83 -30.57
CA TRP A 344 8.00 1.88 -29.61
C TRP A 344 7.03 1.65 -28.44
N VAL A 345 6.55 0.42 -28.33
CA VAL A 345 5.58 -0.02 -27.31
C VAL A 345 6.26 -0.95 -26.31
N SER A 346 6.08 -0.71 -25.02
CA SER A 346 6.55 -1.60 -23.95
C SER A 346 5.43 -2.54 -23.48
N PRO A 347 5.73 -3.74 -22.95
CA PRO A 347 4.74 -4.61 -22.30
C PRO A 347 3.95 -3.87 -21.23
N GLY A 348 2.65 -4.14 -21.21
CA GLY A 348 1.70 -3.51 -20.27
C GLY A 348 1.17 -2.13 -20.70
N MET A 349 1.58 -1.60 -21.83
CA MET A 349 1.05 -0.34 -22.39
C MET A 349 -0.26 -0.52 -23.15
N MET A 350 -0.52 -1.73 -23.62
CA MET A 350 -1.70 -2.06 -24.43
C MET A 350 -2.65 -2.97 -23.65
N VAL A 351 -3.86 -3.17 -24.17
CA VAL A 351 -4.80 -4.15 -23.60
C VAL A 351 -4.22 -5.57 -23.66
N PRO A 352 -4.59 -6.46 -22.75
CA PRO A 352 -3.90 -7.75 -22.56
C PRO A 352 -3.79 -8.61 -23.83
N GLU A 353 -4.82 -8.64 -24.66
CA GLU A 353 -4.85 -9.46 -25.87
C GLU A 353 -3.88 -8.91 -26.93
N PHE A 354 -3.81 -7.57 -27.06
CA PHE A 354 -2.86 -6.90 -27.96
C PHE A 354 -1.43 -7.11 -27.47
N ASP A 355 -1.22 -6.90 -26.19
CA ASP A 355 0.08 -7.03 -25.53
C ASP A 355 0.66 -8.45 -25.67
N LYS A 356 -0.18 -9.46 -25.43
CA LYS A 356 0.17 -10.87 -25.63
C LYS A 356 0.55 -11.17 -27.08
N THR A 357 -0.23 -10.68 -28.05
CA THR A 357 0.04 -10.91 -29.47
C THR A 357 1.32 -10.22 -29.89
N MET A 358 1.56 -8.99 -29.46
CA MET A 358 2.76 -8.22 -29.74
C MET A 358 4.03 -8.93 -29.21
N GLN A 359 3.99 -9.39 -27.95
CA GLN A 359 5.14 -10.06 -27.34
C GLN A 359 5.47 -11.43 -27.96
N SER A 360 4.47 -12.09 -28.54
CA SER A 360 4.65 -13.39 -29.23
C SER A 360 4.89 -13.29 -30.73
N ALA A 361 4.85 -12.07 -31.29
CA ALA A 361 5.00 -11.86 -32.72
C ALA A 361 6.44 -12.10 -33.18
N THR A 362 6.59 -12.77 -34.31
CA THR A 362 7.88 -12.84 -35.05
C THR A 362 8.12 -11.50 -35.70
N VAL A 363 9.33 -10.95 -35.50
CA VAL A 363 9.72 -9.68 -36.12
C VAL A 363 9.62 -9.75 -37.63
N GLY A 364 8.96 -8.77 -38.26
CA GLY A 364 8.72 -8.70 -39.69
C GLY A 364 7.46 -9.44 -40.17
N GLU A 365 6.87 -10.30 -39.38
CA GLU A 365 5.67 -11.04 -39.74
C GLU A 365 4.39 -10.35 -39.31
N VAL A 366 3.35 -10.48 -40.13
CA VAL A 366 2.01 -10.00 -39.82
C VAL A 366 1.30 -11.01 -38.93
N SER A 367 0.75 -10.57 -37.80
CA SER A 367 -0.02 -11.42 -36.89
C SER A 367 -1.28 -11.94 -37.56
N LYS A 368 -1.81 -13.08 -37.06
CA LYS A 368 -3.18 -13.46 -37.38
C LYS A 368 -4.14 -12.41 -36.79
N PRO A 369 -5.33 -12.23 -37.41
CA PRO A 369 -6.38 -11.41 -36.80
C PRO A 369 -6.71 -11.88 -35.38
N PHE A 370 -6.86 -10.92 -34.46
CA PHE A 370 -7.26 -11.16 -33.07
C PHE A 370 -8.21 -10.07 -32.59
N GLU A 371 -9.01 -10.40 -31.60
CA GLU A 371 -10.05 -9.50 -31.06
C GLU A 371 -9.61 -8.89 -29.72
N THR A 372 -10.03 -7.64 -29.52
CA THR A 372 -9.94 -6.94 -28.23
C THR A 372 -11.26 -6.23 -27.96
N GLN A 373 -11.41 -5.58 -26.81
CA GLN A 373 -12.56 -4.75 -26.50
C GLN A 373 -12.80 -3.59 -27.51
N PHE A 374 -11.81 -3.24 -28.34
CA PHE A 374 -11.91 -2.17 -29.33
C PHE A 374 -12.30 -2.65 -30.71
N GLY A 375 -12.29 -3.94 -30.96
CA GLY A 375 -12.57 -4.58 -32.25
C GLY A 375 -11.49 -5.56 -32.68
N TRP A 376 -11.43 -5.84 -33.99
CA TRP A 376 -10.48 -6.76 -34.61
C TRP A 376 -9.18 -6.08 -35.01
N HIS A 377 -8.08 -6.69 -34.70
CA HIS A 377 -6.74 -6.19 -34.94
C HIS A 377 -5.89 -7.13 -35.80
N ILE A 378 -4.99 -6.55 -36.56
CA ILE A 378 -3.78 -7.16 -37.09
C ILE A 378 -2.61 -6.30 -36.65
N LEU A 379 -1.52 -6.86 -36.20
CA LEU A 379 -0.30 -6.12 -35.90
C LEU A 379 0.91 -6.71 -36.62
N GLN A 380 1.94 -5.91 -36.71
CA GLN A 380 3.27 -6.31 -37.13
C GLN A 380 4.31 -5.62 -36.25
N VAL A 381 5.25 -6.40 -35.73
CA VAL A 381 6.41 -5.89 -35.03
C VAL A 381 7.54 -5.78 -36.05
N SER A 382 8.05 -4.57 -36.30
CA SER A 382 9.16 -4.33 -37.25
C SER A 382 10.54 -4.55 -36.61
N GLU A 383 10.67 -4.17 -35.34
CA GLU A 383 11.94 -4.23 -34.61
C GLU A 383 11.67 -4.47 -33.11
N THR A 384 12.67 -5.01 -32.42
CA THR A 384 12.70 -5.10 -30.96
C THR A 384 13.99 -4.49 -30.41
N ARG A 385 13.90 -3.87 -29.24
CA ARG A 385 15.09 -3.35 -28.53
C ARG A 385 14.94 -3.54 -27.02
N GLN A 386 16.05 -3.46 -26.33
CA GLN A 386 16.07 -3.32 -24.86
C GLN A 386 16.31 -1.84 -24.53
N GLN A 387 15.31 -1.23 -23.89
CA GLN A 387 15.40 0.16 -23.43
C GLN A 387 15.81 0.18 -21.98
N ASP A 388 16.85 0.94 -21.65
CA ASP A 388 17.23 1.19 -20.25
C ASP A 388 16.27 2.21 -19.64
N MET A 389 15.45 1.74 -18.70
CA MET A 389 14.44 2.51 -17.97
C MET A 389 14.84 2.76 -16.51
N THR A 390 16.11 2.57 -16.18
CA THR A 390 16.62 2.69 -14.79
C THR A 390 16.34 4.07 -14.21
N SER A 391 16.62 5.14 -14.99
CA SER A 391 16.37 6.52 -14.55
C SER A 391 14.89 6.80 -14.30
N GLU A 392 14.01 6.36 -15.19
CA GLU A 392 12.56 6.53 -15.05
C GLU A 392 12.01 5.77 -13.87
N TYR A 393 12.52 4.55 -13.63
CA TYR A 393 12.18 3.76 -12.46
C TYR A 393 12.59 4.47 -11.17
N GLN A 394 13.83 4.96 -11.10
CA GLN A 394 14.35 5.71 -9.96
C GLN A 394 13.54 6.99 -9.69
N LYS A 395 13.23 7.76 -10.73
CA LYS A 395 12.39 8.97 -10.64
C LYS A 395 10.98 8.65 -10.12
N ARG A 396 10.39 7.56 -10.58
CA ARG A 396 9.06 7.11 -10.13
C ARG A 396 9.09 6.72 -8.64
N MET A 397 10.08 5.94 -8.21
CA MET A 397 10.25 5.59 -6.80
C MET A 397 10.51 6.82 -5.94
N ALA A 398 11.37 7.73 -6.38
CA ALA A 398 11.64 8.99 -5.68
C ALA A 398 10.36 9.81 -5.52
N ARG A 399 9.56 9.95 -6.58
CA ARG A 399 8.27 10.66 -6.54
C ARG A 399 7.29 10.00 -5.58
N GLN A 400 7.24 8.68 -5.53
CA GLN A 400 6.40 7.95 -4.57
C GLN A 400 6.84 8.24 -3.13
N ILE A 401 8.13 8.10 -2.81
CA ILE A 401 8.67 8.32 -1.46
C ILE A 401 8.43 9.77 -1.01
N LEU A 402 8.72 10.74 -1.88
CA LEU A 402 8.47 12.14 -1.59
C LEU A 402 6.97 12.42 -1.40
N GLY A 403 6.12 11.79 -2.22
CA GLY A 403 4.66 11.88 -2.11
C GLY A 403 4.13 11.36 -0.78
N GLU A 404 4.60 10.20 -0.34
CA GLU A 404 4.21 9.62 0.96
C GLU A 404 4.63 10.54 2.14
N ARG A 405 5.82 11.14 2.08
CA ARG A 405 6.29 12.09 3.10
C ARG A 405 5.49 13.37 3.13
N GLN A 406 5.26 13.96 1.95
CA GLN A 406 4.45 15.17 1.86
C GLN A 406 3.02 14.90 2.29
N PHE A 407 2.47 13.71 1.96
CA PHE A 407 1.13 13.32 2.38
C PHE A 407 0.97 13.34 3.91
N GLU A 408 1.90 12.77 4.67
CA GLU A 408 1.84 12.79 6.14
C GLU A 408 1.84 14.23 6.69
N SER A 409 2.73 15.08 6.17
CA SER A 409 2.85 16.47 6.61
C SER A 409 1.62 17.30 6.24
N GLU A 410 1.13 17.16 5.01
CA GLU A 410 -0.04 17.85 4.52
C GLU A 410 -1.33 17.38 5.20
N PHE A 411 -1.43 16.08 5.49
CA PHE A 411 -2.54 15.52 6.25
C PHE A 411 -2.61 16.12 7.67
N ASP A 412 -1.48 16.15 8.39
CA ASP A 412 -1.42 16.76 9.72
C ASP A 412 -1.78 18.27 9.67
N SER A 413 -1.38 18.94 8.61
CA SER A 413 -1.70 20.37 8.40
C SER A 413 -3.18 20.57 8.10
N TRP A 414 -3.73 19.75 7.21
CA TRP A 414 -5.15 19.76 6.87
C TRP A 414 -6.04 19.46 8.09
N ILE A 415 -5.69 18.48 8.93
CA ILE A 415 -6.44 18.18 10.16
C ILE A 415 -6.42 19.38 11.13
N ARG A 416 -5.28 20.07 11.27
CA ARG A 416 -5.21 21.30 12.10
C ARG A 416 -6.14 22.38 11.56
N GLU A 417 -6.12 22.63 10.26
CA GLU A 417 -6.98 23.61 9.60
C GLU A 417 -8.47 23.24 9.71
N LEU A 418 -8.81 21.94 9.49
CA LEU A 418 -10.16 21.43 9.64
C LEU A 418 -10.69 21.72 11.05
N ARG A 419 -9.92 21.38 12.07
CA ARG A 419 -10.31 21.60 13.48
C ARG A 419 -10.40 23.08 13.84
N ALA A 420 -9.54 23.91 13.27
CA ALA A 420 -9.59 25.38 13.50
C ALA A 420 -10.83 26.02 12.86
N ASN A 421 -11.32 25.45 11.76
CA ASN A 421 -12.48 25.96 11.01
C ASN A 421 -13.81 25.26 11.41
N THR A 422 -13.78 24.27 12.29
CA THR A 422 -14.96 23.59 12.81
C THR A 422 -15.29 24.10 14.21
N TYR A 423 -16.57 24.35 14.48
CA TYR A 423 -16.99 24.64 15.85
C TYR A 423 -16.77 23.42 16.74
N ILE A 424 -15.96 23.56 17.78
CA ILE A 424 -15.66 22.50 18.74
C ILE A 424 -15.78 23.08 20.14
N GLU A 425 -16.68 22.50 20.94
CA GLU A 425 -16.88 22.84 22.34
C GLU A 425 -16.79 21.59 23.21
N ILE A 426 -15.78 21.50 24.07
CA ILE A 426 -15.64 20.43 25.06
C ILE A 426 -16.40 20.84 26.32
N LYS A 427 -17.46 20.07 26.65
CA LYS A 427 -18.34 20.33 27.79
C LYS A 427 -17.76 19.81 29.10
N ASP A 428 -16.96 18.74 29.07
CA ASP A 428 -16.29 18.20 30.24
C ASP A 428 -14.94 18.90 30.46
N PRO A 429 -14.82 19.74 31.51
CA PRO A 429 -13.59 20.49 31.76
C PRO A 429 -12.37 19.62 32.07
N SER A 430 -12.60 18.39 32.58
CA SER A 430 -11.52 17.43 32.89
C SER A 430 -10.83 16.87 31.65
N LEU A 431 -11.50 16.95 30.51
CA LEU A 431 -11.04 16.44 29.21
C LEU A 431 -10.52 17.57 28.29
N ASP A 432 -10.67 18.84 28.70
CA ASP A 432 -10.23 20.00 27.91
C ASP A 432 -8.72 20.25 28.09
N PRO A 433 -7.88 19.99 27.03
CA PRO A 433 -6.45 20.19 27.11
C PRO A 433 -6.04 21.65 27.35
N LYS A 434 -6.93 22.63 27.06
CA LYS A 434 -6.68 24.06 27.31
C LYS A 434 -6.80 24.42 28.79
N LYS A 435 -7.51 23.62 29.58
CA LYS A 435 -7.71 23.83 31.01
C LYS A 435 -6.80 22.98 31.90
N ASN A 436 -6.20 21.90 31.33
CA ASN A 436 -5.34 20.98 32.06
C ASN A 436 -3.84 21.19 31.79
N GLY A 437 -3.46 22.25 31.07
CA GLY A 437 -2.08 22.62 30.71
C GLY A 437 -1.62 23.89 31.42
N SER A 438 -1.73 23.95 32.74
CA SER A 438 -1.03 24.93 33.58
C SER A 438 -0.03 24.25 34.49
#